data_baad1812d5a4edf165fe035d1c57a449
#
_entry.id   baad1812d5a4edf165fe035d1c57a449
#
_cell.length_a   1.000
_cell.length_b   1.000
_cell.length_c   1.000
_cell.angle_alpha   90.00
_cell.angle_beta   90.00
_cell.angle_gamma   90.00
#
_symmetry.space_group_name_H-M   'P 1'
#
loop_
_entity.id
_entity.type
_entity.pdbx_description
1 polymer ?
#
loop_
_entity_poly.entity_id
_entity_poly.type
_entity_poly.pdbx_seq_one_letter_code
_entity_poly.pdbx_strand_id
1 'polypeptide(L)'
;MEAAVRRECLAVRNTAGIFDASTLGKIEVVGPDAATFMNRMYVNAWTKLGVGRCRYGLLCRENGFVYDDGVVGRIAEDRFHVTTTTGGAAGVLSMMEDYLQTEWPDLDVWLTSTTEQWSVIALQGPKAREILAPLVDGLDISGEVLPHMSVVEGTILGVPMRLFRVSFSGELGFEINVPTTEGRRIWEAVWQAGQAHGLTPYGTETMHVLRAEKGYIIVGQETDGTVTPDDAGCGWAVGKAKKDFVGKRSLALPALQSPERMQLVGLLTDAPQEVLEEGAQLVADPKEAIPMRKLGYVTSSYFSATLGRSIALGMISGGRARKGQTLYVPMEDRVIPVKLVDPVFYDAEGVRLND
;
A
#
# COMPACT_ATOMS: atom_id res chain seq x y z
N MET A 1 0.40 0.07 24.71
CA MET A 1 0.30 0.07 23.25
C MET A 1 -0.32 1.37 22.72
N GLU A 2 -1.53 1.72 23.05
CA GLU A 2 -2.25 2.89 22.51
C GLU A 2 -1.50 4.24 22.64
N ALA A 3 -0.91 4.54 23.79
CA ALA A 3 -0.14 5.77 24.00
C ALA A 3 1.13 5.84 23.10
N ALA A 4 1.77 4.71 22.82
CA ALA A 4 2.91 4.65 21.91
C ALA A 4 2.46 4.92 20.46
N VAL A 5 1.42 4.22 20.01
CA VAL A 5 0.85 4.40 18.64
C VAL A 5 0.44 5.86 18.41
N ARG A 6 -0.25 6.49 19.38
CA ARG A 6 -0.63 7.91 19.29
C ARG A 6 0.58 8.82 19.11
N ARG A 7 1.62 8.64 19.95
CA ARG A 7 2.86 9.43 19.89
C ARG A 7 3.55 9.24 18.53
N GLU A 8 3.67 8.01 18.07
CA GLU A 8 4.32 7.65 16.81
C GLU A 8 3.57 8.21 15.59
N CYS A 9 2.23 8.06 15.54
CA CYS A 9 1.42 8.68 14.48
C CYS A 9 1.63 10.19 14.40
N LEU A 10 1.59 10.88 15.55
CA LEU A 10 1.80 12.32 15.60
C LEU A 10 3.23 12.72 15.22
N ALA A 11 4.24 11.89 15.52
CA ALA A 11 5.61 12.13 15.10
C ALA A 11 5.74 12.04 13.57
N VAL A 12 5.18 10.99 12.94
CA VAL A 12 5.17 10.85 11.47
C VAL A 12 4.45 12.02 10.81
N ARG A 13 3.33 12.50 11.38
CA ARG A 13 2.56 13.62 10.81
C ARG A 13 3.23 14.99 10.98
N ASN A 14 3.97 15.23 12.06
CA ASN A 14 4.46 16.55 12.43
C ASN A 14 5.98 16.72 12.28
N THR A 15 6.73 15.63 12.37
CA THR A 15 8.21 15.62 12.30
C THR A 15 8.69 14.54 11.33
N ALA A 16 9.09 13.39 11.83
CA ALA A 16 9.45 12.23 11.01
C ALA A 16 9.35 10.93 11.82
N GLY A 17 9.10 9.83 11.12
CA GLY A 17 9.16 8.48 11.62
C GLY A 17 10.12 7.61 10.81
N ILE A 18 10.73 6.62 11.46
CA ILE A 18 11.59 5.63 10.83
C ILE A 18 11.02 4.23 11.11
N PHE A 19 10.98 3.38 10.09
CA PHE A 19 10.42 2.04 10.15
C PHE A 19 11.28 1.04 9.36
N ASP A 20 11.43 -0.16 9.89
CA ASP A 20 12.09 -1.26 9.18
C ASP A 20 11.09 -1.98 8.27
N ALA A 21 11.21 -1.74 6.96
CA ALA A 21 10.40 -2.36 5.92
C ALA A 21 11.15 -3.52 5.20
N SER A 22 12.22 -4.04 5.79
CA SER A 22 13.07 -5.06 5.15
C SER A 22 12.36 -6.39 4.89
N THR A 23 11.23 -6.66 5.54
CA THR A 23 10.48 -7.91 5.36
C THR A 23 9.66 -7.97 4.08
N LEU A 24 9.43 -6.85 3.39
CA LEU A 24 8.76 -6.83 2.09
C LEU A 24 9.48 -7.74 1.09
N GLY A 25 8.72 -8.46 0.27
CA GLY A 25 9.31 -9.23 -0.83
C GLY A 25 9.94 -8.33 -1.87
N LYS A 26 11.06 -8.77 -2.45
CA LYS A 26 11.77 -8.05 -3.51
C LYS A 26 12.16 -9.02 -4.60
N ILE A 27 11.79 -8.70 -5.83
CA ILE A 27 12.05 -9.49 -7.03
C ILE A 27 12.70 -8.60 -8.07
N GLU A 28 13.86 -9.01 -8.60
CA GLU A 28 14.43 -8.41 -9.81
C GLU A 28 13.80 -9.08 -11.03
N VAL A 29 13.29 -8.26 -11.95
CA VAL A 29 12.79 -8.67 -13.26
C VAL A 29 13.70 -8.02 -14.29
N VAL A 30 14.52 -8.80 -14.99
CA VAL A 30 15.58 -8.32 -15.86
C VAL A 30 15.47 -9.00 -17.22
N GLY A 31 15.73 -8.26 -18.27
CA GLY A 31 15.80 -8.78 -19.64
C GLY A 31 15.16 -7.86 -20.67
N PRO A 32 15.47 -8.05 -21.95
CA PRO A 32 14.93 -7.23 -23.04
C PRO A 32 13.39 -7.15 -23.04
N ASP A 33 12.74 -8.22 -22.61
CA ASP A 33 11.27 -8.32 -22.57
C ASP A 33 10.66 -8.02 -21.17
N ALA A 34 11.45 -7.54 -20.21
CA ALA A 34 11.00 -7.30 -18.85
C ALA A 34 9.75 -6.39 -18.78
N ALA A 35 9.71 -5.30 -19.56
CA ALA A 35 8.56 -4.41 -19.61
C ALA A 35 7.30 -5.09 -20.22
N THR A 36 7.49 -5.97 -21.18
CA THR A 36 6.40 -6.78 -21.79
C THR A 36 5.87 -7.78 -20.79
N PHE A 37 6.76 -8.50 -20.11
CA PHE A 37 6.42 -9.46 -19.06
C PHE A 37 5.63 -8.77 -17.92
N MET A 38 6.16 -7.71 -17.36
CA MET A 38 5.50 -6.92 -16.32
C MET A 38 4.11 -6.44 -16.79
N ASN A 39 4.01 -6.04 -18.05
CA ASN A 39 2.76 -5.59 -18.62
C ASN A 39 1.73 -6.72 -18.77
N ARG A 40 2.14 -7.97 -18.94
CA ARG A 40 1.24 -9.14 -19.00
C ARG A 40 0.85 -9.62 -17.60
N MET A 41 1.77 -9.57 -16.62
CA MET A 41 1.52 -10.01 -15.24
C MET A 41 0.55 -9.11 -14.49
N TYR A 42 0.79 -7.81 -14.50
CA TYR A 42 0.06 -6.84 -13.68
C TYR A 42 -1.13 -6.21 -14.40
N VAL A 43 -2.10 -5.72 -13.64
CA VAL A 43 -3.22 -4.94 -14.20
C VAL A 43 -2.76 -3.59 -14.78
N ASN A 44 -1.67 -3.05 -14.29
CA ASN A 44 -1.10 -1.74 -14.66
C ASN A 44 -0.41 -1.76 -16.03
N ALA A 45 -0.24 -0.57 -16.63
CA ALA A 45 0.52 -0.38 -17.86
C ALA A 45 2.00 -0.09 -17.54
N TRP A 46 2.92 -1.01 -17.89
CA TRP A 46 4.35 -0.90 -17.54
C TRP A 46 5.22 -0.43 -18.71
N THR A 47 4.85 -0.74 -19.94
CA THR A 47 5.64 -0.38 -21.14
C THR A 47 5.83 1.13 -21.33
N LYS A 48 4.98 1.95 -20.68
CA LYS A 48 5.06 3.42 -20.73
C LYS A 48 5.65 4.03 -19.46
N LEU A 49 6.04 3.22 -18.48
CA LEU A 49 6.72 3.74 -17.29
C LEU A 49 8.15 4.12 -17.66
N GLY A 50 8.54 5.37 -17.44
CA GLY A 50 9.92 5.83 -17.68
C GLY A 50 10.92 5.23 -16.69
N VAL A 51 12.17 5.13 -17.09
CA VAL A 51 13.29 4.79 -16.19
C VAL A 51 13.35 5.85 -15.08
N GLY A 52 13.67 5.43 -13.86
CA GLY A 52 13.66 6.29 -12.67
C GLY A 52 12.27 6.59 -12.10
N ARG A 53 11.21 5.94 -12.63
CA ARG A 53 9.85 6.10 -12.12
C ARG A 53 9.34 4.84 -11.44
N CYS A 54 8.48 5.05 -10.43
CA CYS A 54 7.76 4.00 -9.74
C CYS A 54 6.28 3.99 -10.10
N ARG A 55 5.63 2.88 -9.79
CA ARG A 55 4.17 2.75 -9.85
C ARG A 55 3.70 1.74 -8.81
N TYR A 56 2.60 2.04 -8.14
CA TYR A 56 1.88 1.04 -7.37
C TYR A 56 1.37 -0.02 -8.33
N GLY A 57 1.79 -1.26 -8.14
CA GLY A 57 1.47 -2.42 -8.94
C GLY A 57 0.45 -3.30 -8.26
N LEU A 58 -0.52 -3.79 -9.02
CA LEU A 58 -1.55 -4.68 -8.53
C LEU A 58 -1.60 -5.94 -9.39
N LEU A 59 -1.44 -7.10 -8.76
CA LEU A 59 -1.55 -8.42 -9.37
C LEU A 59 -2.93 -9.00 -9.15
N CYS A 60 -3.46 -9.65 -10.18
CA CYS A 60 -4.66 -10.48 -10.08
C CYS A 60 -4.32 -11.93 -10.41
N ARG A 61 -5.15 -12.85 -9.92
CA ARG A 61 -5.25 -14.21 -10.46
C ARG A 61 -6.11 -14.21 -11.72
N GLU A 62 -6.16 -15.34 -12.41
CA GLU A 62 -6.95 -15.54 -13.64
C GLU A 62 -8.44 -15.24 -13.43
N ASN A 63 -8.95 -15.47 -12.23
CA ASN A 63 -10.33 -15.19 -11.85
C ASN A 63 -10.64 -13.68 -11.67
N GLY A 64 -9.64 -12.81 -11.82
CA GLY A 64 -9.78 -11.35 -11.69
C GLY A 64 -9.72 -10.82 -10.26
N PHE A 65 -9.49 -11.66 -9.26
CA PHE A 65 -9.35 -11.23 -7.87
C PHE A 65 -7.93 -10.79 -7.57
N VAL A 66 -7.81 -9.80 -6.70
CA VAL A 66 -6.52 -9.29 -6.22
C VAL A 66 -5.74 -10.42 -5.56
N TYR A 67 -4.50 -10.57 -5.99
CA TYR A 67 -3.58 -11.56 -5.46
C TYR A 67 -2.53 -10.96 -4.54
N ASP A 68 -1.85 -9.92 -5.02
CA ASP A 68 -0.84 -9.18 -4.26
C ASP A 68 -0.64 -7.78 -4.83
N ASP A 69 0.05 -6.93 -4.08
CA ASP A 69 0.36 -5.56 -4.48
C ASP A 69 1.78 -5.17 -4.04
N GLY A 70 2.23 -4.03 -4.53
CA GLY A 70 3.51 -3.45 -4.11
C GLY A 70 3.93 -2.30 -5.00
N VAL A 71 5.01 -1.63 -4.62
CA VAL A 71 5.62 -0.60 -5.46
C VAL A 71 6.61 -1.24 -6.41
N VAL A 72 6.56 -0.88 -7.67
CA VAL A 72 7.51 -1.32 -8.69
C VAL A 72 8.26 -0.11 -9.24
N GLY A 73 9.60 -0.17 -9.20
CA GLY A 73 10.48 0.83 -9.81
C GLY A 73 11.11 0.32 -11.09
N ARG A 74 11.09 1.14 -12.15
CA ARG A 74 11.86 0.86 -13.37
C ARG A 74 13.26 1.43 -13.21
N ILE A 75 14.24 0.56 -12.94
CA ILE A 75 15.63 0.93 -12.65
C ILE A 75 16.42 1.20 -13.94
N ALA A 76 16.17 0.40 -14.98
CA ALA A 76 16.75 0.56 -16.31
C ALA A 76 15.68 0.21 -17.38
N GLU A 77 16.02 0.36 -18.64
CA GLU A 77 15.11 0.02 -19.75
C GLU A 77 14.62 -1.43 -19.68
N ASP A 78 15.50 -2.32 -19.24
CA ASP A 78 15.34 -3.77 -19.17
C ASP A 78 15.31 -4.31 -17.73
N ARG A 79 15.12 -3.44 -16.71
CA ARG A 79 15.22 -3.84 -15.30
C ARG A 79 14.19 -3.19 -14.41
N PHE A 80 13.46 -4.02 -13.66
CA PHE A 80 12.48 -3.59 -12.66
C PHE A 80 12.85 -4.18 -11.30
N HIS A 81 12.73 -3.33 -10.27
CA HIS A 81 12.72 -3.73 -8.87
C HIS A 81 11.25 -3.80 -8.42
N VAL A 82 10.80 -4.99 -8.11
CA VAL A 82 9.41 -5.28 -7.74
C VAL A 82 9.35 -5.54 -6.24
N THR A 83 8.50 -4.81 -5.51
CA THR A 83 8.16 -5.17 -4.14
C THR A 83 6.83 -5.92 -4.08
N THR A 84 6.65 -6.76 -3.07
CA THR A 84 5.43 -7.51 -2.78
C THR A 84 5.10 -7.38 -1.30
N THR A 85 3.92 -7.85 -0.88
CA THR A 85 3.68 -8.06 0.54
C THR A 85 4.68 -9.09 1.10
N THR A 86 4.97 -9.01 2.40
CA THR A 86 5.90 -9.94 3.07
C THR A 86 5.45 -11.40 2.88
N GLY A 87 4.16 -11.67 3.11
CA GLY A 87 3.61 -13.01 2.98
C GLY A 87 3.45 -13.48 1.52
N GLY A 88 3.36 -12.56 0.57
CA GLY A 88 3.20 -12.83 -0.86
C GLY A 88 4.49 -13.14 -1.61
N ALA A 89 5.65 -12.81 -1.06
CA ALA A 89 6.94 -12.83 -1.77
C ALA A 89 7.22 -14.11 -2.56
N ALA A 90 7.15 -15.26 -1.91
CA ALA A 90 7.40 -16.55 -2.54
C ALA A 90 6.29 -16.92 -3.56
N GLY A 91 5.04 -16.63 -3.23
CA GLY A 91 3.90 -16.94 -4.10
C GLY A 91 3.88 -16.10 -5.38
N VAL A 92 4.23 -14.81 -5.28
CA VAL A 92 4.34 -13.92 -6.44
C VAL A 92 5.49 -14.36 -7.36
N LEU A 93 6.66 -14.67 -6.80
CA LEU A 93 7.77 -15.17 -7.61
C LEU A 93 7.39 -16.48 -8.31
N SER A 94 6.82 -17.44 -7.58
CA SER A 94 6.38 -18.72 -8.16
C SER A 94 5.37 -18.52 -9.28
N MET A 95 4.40 -17.62 -9.10
CA MET A 95 3.43 -17.27 -10.15
C MET A 95 4.11 -16.65 -11.37
N MET A 96 5.07 -15.75 -11.17
CA MET A 96 5.82 -15.13 -12.26
C MET A 96 6.63 -16.17 -13.04
N GLU A 97 7.32 -17.09 -12.35
CA GLU A 97 8.10 -18.16 -12.95
C GLU A 97 7.21 -19.13 -13.74
N ASP A 98 6.06 -19.51 -13.18
CA ASP A 98 5.10 -20.39 -13.84
C ASP A 98 4.61 -19.79 -15.16
N TYR A 99 4.15 -18.54 -15.16
CA TYR A 99 3.72 -17.85 -16.38
C TYR A 99 4.84 -17.67 -17.41
N LEU A 100 6.05 -17.36 -16.95
CA LEU A 100 7.21 -17.21 -17.85
C LEU A 100 7.56 -18.52 -18.55
N GLN A 101 7.50 -19.63 -17.82
CA GLN A 101 7.91 -20.94 -18.34
C GLN A 101 6.81 -21.63 -19.16
N THR A 102 5.55 -21.41 -18.82
CA THR A 102 4.43 -22.14 -19.43
C THR A 102 3.68 -21.34 -20.49
N GLU A 103 3.38 -20.08 -20.20
CA GLU A 103 2.55 -19.24 -21.09
C GLU A 103 3.38 -18.34 -22.01
N TRP A 104 4.56 -17.90 -21.56
CA TRP A 104 5.38 -16.94 -22.33
C TRP A 104 6.85 -17.36 -22.42
N PRO A 105 7.17 -18.61 -22.84
CA PRO A 105 8.54 -19.10 -22.91
C PRO A 105 9.39 -18.38 -23.95
N ASP A 106 8.77 -17.59 -24.83
CA ASP A 106 9.45 -16.80 -25.86
C ASP A 106 10.04 -15.49 -25.33
N LEU A 107 9.66 -15.08 -24.10
CA LEU A 107 10.16 -13.83 -23.51
C LEU A 107 11.57 -14.02 -22.93
N ASP A 108 12.44 -13.10 -23.28
CA ASP A 108 13.81 -13.04 -22.75
C ASP A 108 13.84 -12.26 -21.43
N VAL A 109 13.54 -12.97 -20.32
CA VAL A 109 13.38 -12.41 -18.97
C VAL A 109 13.98 -13.35 -17.94
N TRP A 110 14.69 -12.77 -16.97
CA TRP A 110 15.15 -13.45 -15.78
C TRP A 110 14.48 -12.91 -14.53
N LEU A 111 14.08 -13.81 -13.64
CA LEU A 111 13.44 -13.52 -12.36
C LEU A 111 14.37 -13.96 -11.23
N THR A 112 14.60 -13.11 -10.25
CA THR A 112 15.44 -13.42 -9.09
C THR A 112 14.86 -12.83 -7.83
N SER A 113 14.66 -13.66 -6.79
CA SER A 113 14.37 -13.13 -5.46
C SER A 113 15.58 -12.38 -4.92
N THR A 114 15.38 -11.14 -4.52
CA THR A 114 16.39 -10.32 -3.85
C THR A 114 15.93 -9.88 -2.45
N THR A 115 14.89 -10.55 -1.91
CA THR A 115 14.30 -10.23 -0.61
C THR A 115 15.35 -10.15 0.49
N GLU A 116 16.21 -11.13 0.59
CA GLU A 116 17.25 -11.19 1.62
C GLU A 116 18.48 -10.32 1.33
N GLN A 117 18.56 -9.74 0.13
CA GLN A 117 19.74 -8.95 -0.29
C GLN A 117 19.63 -7.47 0.10
N TRP A 118 18.42 -6.99 0.38
CA TRP A 118 18.13 -5.59 0.65
C TRP A 118 17.50 -5.40 2.03
N SER A 119 18.12 -4.57 2.87
CA SER A 119 17.45 -3.90 3.98
C SER A 119 16.75 -2.66 3.47
N VAL A 120 15.52 -2.43 3.94
CA VAL A 120 14.70 -1.28 3.53
C VAL A 120 14.36 -0.44 4.77
N ILE A 121 14.84 0.79 4.77
CA ILE A 121 14.59 1.76 5.82
C ILE A 121 13.58 2.78 5.29
N ALA A 122 12.35 2.73 5.81
CA ALA A 122 11.32 3.72 5.48
C ALA A 122 11.47 4.94 6.40
N LEU A 123 11.68 6.11 5.81
CA LEU A 123 11.77 7.40 6.49
C LEU A 123 10.62 8.28 6.00
N GLN A 124 9.68 8.62 6.88
CA GLN A 124 8.40 9.23 6.53
C GLN A 124 8.14 10.46 7.40
N GLY A 125 7.54 11.49 6.82
CA GLY A 125 7.14 12.71 7.53
C GLY A 125 7.74 13.98 6.93
N PRO A 126 7.24 15.17 7.30
CA PRO A 126 7.64 16.44 6.68
C PRO A 126 9.14 16.78 6.84
N LYS A 127 9.83 16.20 7.83
CA LYS A 127 11.27 16.38 8.04
C LYS A 127 12.13 15.28 7.40
N ALA A 128 11.53 14.33 6.69
CA ALA A 128 12.26 13.19 6.12
C ALA A 128 13.37 13.63 5.15
N ARG A 129 13.11 14.61 4.29
CA ARG A 129 14.12 15.13 3.34
C ARG A 129 15.28 15.86 4.05
N GLU A 130 14.96 16.68 5.06
CA GLU A 130 15.98 17.40 5.84
C GLU A 130 16.94 16.44 6.56
N ILE A 131 16.41 15.29 7.04
CA ILE A 131 17.19 14.25 7.70
C ILE A 131 18.06 13.49 6.70
N LEU A 132 17.50 13.14 5.54
CA LEU A 132 18.17 12.27 4.57
C LEU A 132 19.21 13.00 3.71
N ALA A 133 18.94 14.23 3.30
CA ALA A 133 19.77 14.97 2.35
C ALA A 133 21.26 15.06 2.74
N PRO A 134 21.64 15.29 4.00
CA PRO A 134 23.04 15.32 4.40
C PRO A 134 23.78 13.97 4.34
N LEU A 135 23.04 12.86 4.25
CA LEU A 135 23.60 11.50 4.28
C LEU A 135 23.82 10.91 2.89
N VAL A 136 23.12 11.41 1.87
CA VAL A 136 23.27 10.93 0.49
C VAL A 136 24.46 11.62 -0.19
N ASP A 137 25.26 10.83 -0.94
CA ASP A 137 26.50 11.31 -1.51
C ASP A 137 26.26 11.97 -2.88
N GLY A 138 26.31 13.31 -2.94
CA GLY A 138 26.27 14.07 -4.19
C GLY A 138 24.98 13.96 -5.02
N LEU A 139 23.91 13.42 -4.42
CA LEU A 139 22.61 13.27 -5.07
C LEU A 139 21.64 14.36 -4.59
N ASP A 140 21.04 15.07 -5.54
CA ASP A 140 19.93 15.98 -5.25
C ASP A 140 18.63 15.18 -5.09
N ILE A 141 18.07 15.21 -3.87
CA ILE A 141 16.81 14.57 -3.52
C ILE A 141 15.67 15.59 -3.34
N SER A 142 15.81 16.79 -3.90
CA SER A 142 14.75 17.80 -3.93
C SER A 142 13.47 17.28 -4.61
N GLY A 143 12.32 17.90 -4.33
CA GLY A 143 11.06 17.52 -4.95
C GLY A 143 11.03 17.71 -6.47
N GLU A 144 11.88 18.61 -7.00
CA GLU A 144 12.02 18.86 -8.43
C GLU A 144 12.78 17.73 -9.14
N VAL A 145 13.88 17.25 -8.54
CA VAL A 145 14.73 16.20 -9.12
C VAL A 145 14.21 14.80 -8.82
N LEU A 146 13.74 14.57 -7.59
CA LEU A 146 13.17 13.30 -7.15
C LEU A 146 11.71 13.47 -6.70
N PRO A 147 10.76 13.68 -7.63
CA PRO A 147 9.35 13.83 -7.30
C PRO A 147 8.74 12.53 -6.77
N HIS A 148 7.55 12.64 -6.16
CA HIS A 148 6.82 11.46 -5.70
C HIS A 148 6.67 10.40 -6.81
N MET A 149 6.76 9.12 -6.45
CA MET A 149 6.80 7.96 -7.35
C MET A 149 8.01 7.96 -8.29
N SER A 150 9.17 8.25 -7.74
CA SER A 150 10.49 8.11 -8.40
C SER A 150 11.38 7.13 -7.66
N VAL A 151 12.36 6.59 -8.40
CA VAL A 151 13.45 5.77 -7.88
C VAL A 151 14.77 6.20 -8.52
N VAL A 152 15.84 6.19 -7.72
CA VAL A 152 17.18 6.50 -8.19
C VAL A 152 18.20 5.55 -7.53
N GLU A 153 19.21 5.15 -8.27
CA GLU A 153 20.40 4.49 -7.71
C GLU A 153 21.45 5.55 -7.38
N GLY A 154 22.16 5.38 -6.27
CA GLY A 154 23.18 6.29 -5.78
C GLY A 154 23.93 5.69 -4.61
N THR A 155 24.52 6.54 -3.78
CA THR A 155 25.21 6.12 -2.55
C THR A 155 24.76 6.92 -1.36
N ILE A 156 24.81 6.29 -0.19
CA ILE A 156 24.56 6.89 1.12
C ILE A 156 25.73 6.54 2.04
N LEU A 157 26.49 7.54 2.47
CA LEU A 157 27.70 7.35 3.28
C LEU A 157 28.67 6.32 2.68
N GLY A 158 28.84 6.36 1.35
CA GLY A 158 29.68 5.44 0.57
C GLY A 158 29.08 4.05 0.33
N VAL A 159 27.84 3.78 0.77
CA VAL A 159 27.14 2.51 0.54
C VAL A 159 26.22 2.63 -0.66
N PRO A 160 26.27 1.70 -1.64
CA PRO A 160 25.31 1.68 -2.74
C PRO A 160 23.87 1.60 -2.21
N MET A 161 22.97 2.40 -2.79
CA MET A 161 21.56 2.39 -2.42
C MET A 161 20.65 2.49 -3.65
N ARG A 162 19.40 2.03 -3.47
CA ARG A 162 18.24 2.42 -4.27
C ARG A 162 17.33 3.24 -3.41
N LEU A 163 17.09 4.47 -3.80
CA LEU A 163 16.23 5.40 -3.07
C LEU A 163 14.90 5.53 -3.79
N PHE A 164 13.83 5.06 -3.16
CA PHE A 164 12.47 5.21 -3.63
C PHE A 164 11.82 6.41 -2.94
N ARG A 165 11.21 7.29 -3.73
CA ARG A 165 10.41 8.42 -3.24
C ARG A 165 8.94 8.00 -3.20
N VAL A 166 8.58 7.22 -2.20
CA VAL A 166 7.26 6.58 -2.03
C VAL A 166 6.79 6.70 -0.59
N SER A 167 5.50 6.49 -0.35
CA SER A 167 4.93 6.62 0.97
C SER A 167 3.74 5.70 1.18
N PHE A 168 3.73 5.00 2.30
CA PHE A 168 2.57 4.25 2.77
C PHE A 168 1.83 4.97 3.92
N SER A 169 2.46 5.97 4.54
CA SER A 169 1.83 6.82 5.55
C SER A 169 1.01 7.97 4.96
N GLY A 170 1.26 8.34 3.69
CA GLY A 170 0.68 9.52 3.06
C GLY A 170 1.42 10.83 3.32
N GLU A 171 2.57 10.77 4.02
CA GLU A 171 3.48 11.90 4.18
C GLU A 171 4.61 11.86 3.15
N LEU A 172 5.40 12.94 3.05
CA LEU A 172 6.71 12.90 2.41
C LEU A 172 7.48 11.67 2.87
N GLY A 173 7.91 10.80 1.98
CA GLY A 173 8.51 9.53 2.36
C GLY A 173 9.60 9.07 1.42
N PHE A 174 10.55 8.34 1.97
CA PHE A 174 11.62 7.65 1.27
C PHE A 174 11.72 6.21 1.78
N GLU A 175 12.00 5.29 0.88
CA GLU A 175 12.44 3.94 1.20
C GLU A 175 13.88 3.78 0.71
N ILE A 176 14.79 3.66 1.68
CA ILE A 176 16.23 3.58 1.49
C ILE A 176 16.57 2.09 1.44
N ASN A 177 16.80 1.55 0.25
CA ASN A 177 17.20 0.17 0.05
C ASN A 177 18.72 0.09 -0.03
N VAL A 178 19.34 -0.62 0.91
CA VAL A 178 20.80 -0.85 0.98
C VAL A 178 21.09 -2.33 1.09
N PRO A 179 22.31 -2.81 0.73
CA PRO A 179 22.69 -4.19 0.97
C PRO A 179 22.43 -4.58 2.43
N THR A 180 21.89 -5.77 2.67
CA THR A 180 21.48 -6.23 4.01
C THR A 180 22.61 -6.13 5.03
N THR A 181 23.87 -6.35 4.63
CA THR A 181 25.04 -6.22 5.49
C THR A 181 25.27 -4.80 6.02
N GLU A 182 24.74 -3.79 5.35
CA GLU A 182 24.87 -2.38 5.70
C GLU A 182 23.60 -1.81 6.41
N GLY A 183 22.52 -2.57 6.44
CA GLY A 183 21.21 -2.11 6.92
C GLY A 183 21.28 -1.48 8.31
N ARG A 184 21.93 -2.16 9.27
CA ARG A 184 22.08 -1.62 10.64
C ARG A 184 22.90 -0.32 10.65
N ARG A 185 24.01 -0.26 9.93
CA ARG A 185 24.86 0.93 9.87
C ARG A 185 24.10 2.15 9.35
N ILE A 186 23.34 1.97 8.29
CA ILE A 186 22.56 3.06 7.69
C ILE A 186 21.36 3.43 8.57
N TRP A 187 20.69 2.45 9.17
CA TRP A 187 19.64 2.73 10.18
C TRP A 187 20.16 3.62 11.31
N GLU A 188 21.31 3.25 11.92
CA GLU A 188 21.91 4.01 13.00
C GLU A 188 22.30 5.43 12.56
N ALA A 189 22.82 5.59 11.34
CA ALA A 189 23.16 6.91 10.78
C ALA A 189 21.93 7.79 10.56
N VAL A 190 20.85 7.26 9.97
CA VAL A 190 19.59 7.97 9.79
C VAL A 190 18.98 8.32 11.15
N TRP A 191 19.02 7.38 12.09
CA TRP A 191 18.56 7.60 13.45
C TRP A 191 19.29 8.75 14.15
N GLN A 192 20.62 8.79 14.06
CA GLN A 192 21.45 9.85 14.66
C GLN A 192 21.15 11.22 14.00
N ALA A 193 21.10 11.27 12.67
CA ALA A 193 20.78 12.49 11.94
C ALA A 193 19.38 13.03 12.28
N GLY A 194 18.44 12.12 12.55
CA GLY A 194 17.06 12.48 12.83
C GLY A 194 16.79 12.99 14.25
N GLN A 195 17.74 12.82 15.22
CA GLN A 195 17.51 13.21 16.62
C GLN A 195 17.15 14.69 16.75
N ALA A 196 17.85 15.57 16.08
CA ALA A 196 17.60 17.01 16.10
C ALA A 196 16.26 17.41 15.46
N HIS A 197 15.68 16.54 14.65
CA HIS A 197 14.42 16.73 13.93
C HIS A 197 13.23 16.04 14.59
N GLY A 198 13.41 15.40 15.76
CA GLY A 198 12.36 14.68 16.46
C GLY A 198 11.97 13.36 15.80
N LEU A 199 12.90 12.71 15.08
CA LEU A 199 12.69 11.39 14.47
C LEU A 199 12.27 10.37 15.53
N THR A 200 11.23 9.60 15.23
CA THR A 200 10.68 8.60 16.15
C THR A 200 10.60 7.25 15.41
N PRO A 201 11.14 6.15 15.97
CA PRO A 201 10.85 4.82 15.44
C PRO A 201 9.37 4.51 15.64
N TYR A 202 8.73 3.92 14.63
CA TYR A 202 7.34 3.53 14.73
C TYR A 202 7.14 2.07 14.37
N GLY A 203 6.12 1.46 14.95
CA GLY A 203 5.79 0.05 14.76
C GLY A 203 4.71 -0.20 13.73
N THR A 204 4.43 -1.49 13.50
CA THR A 204 3.42 -1.97 12.55
C THR A 204 2.02 -1.43 12.85
N GLU A 205 1.62 -1.36 14.13
CA GLU A 205 0.32 -0.81 14.51
C GLU A 205 0.17 0.66 14.11
N THR A 206 1.24 1.44 14.25
CA THR A 206 1.27 2.84 13.80
C THR A 206 1.16 2.93 12.27
N MET A 207 1.86 2.06 11.55
CA MET A 207 1.74 1.95 10.08
C MET A 207 0.29 1.64 9.67
N HIS A 208 -0.39 0.73 10.36
CA HIS A 208 -1.78 0.37 10.10
C HIS A 208 -2.73 1.56 10.27
N VAL A 209 -2.54 2.37 11.30
CA VAL A 209 -3.34 3.60 11.49
C VAL A 209 -3.08 4.60 10.37
N LEU A 210 -1.81 4.89 10.08
CA LEU A 210 -1.43 5.92 9.09
C LEU A 210 -1.91 5.58 7.68
N ARG A 211 -1.77 4.31 7.25
CA ARG A 211 -2.26 3.88 5.93
C ARG A 211 -3.80 3.91 5.85
N ALA A 212 -4.50 3.54 6.96
CA ALA A 212 -5.95 3.57 7.00
C ALA A 212 -6.51 4.99 6.93
N GLU A 213 -5.83 5.98 7.52
CA GLU A 213 -6.16 7.41 7.36
C GLU A 213 -6.16 7.84 5.88
N LYS A 214 -5.34 7.21 5.04
CA LYS A 214 -5.24 7.44 3.59
C LYS A 214 -6.15 6.51 2.76
N GLY A 215 -6.83 5.56 3.38
CA GLY A 215 -7.62 4.56 2.67
C GLY A 215 -6.78 3.57 1.86
N TYR A 216 -5.47 3.45 2.15
CA TYR A 216 -4.62 2.46 1.48
C TYR A 216 -4.92 1.07 2.00
N ILE A 217 -5.08 0.12 1.08
CA ILE A 217 -5.39 -1.27 1.40
C ILE A 217 -4.17 -2.03 1.89
N ILE A 218 -4.43 -3.10 2.66
CA ILE A 218 -3.48 -4.19 2.91
C ILE A 218 -4.10 -5.46 2.32
N VAL A 219 -3.36 -6.13 1.43
CA VAL A 219 -3.76 -7.43 0.89
C VAL A 219 -3.84 -8.45 2.02
N GLY A 220 -4.98 -9.14 2.09
CA GLY A 220 -5.29 -10.06 3.20
C GLY A 220 -6.10 -9.40 4.34
N GLN A 221 -6.26 -8.07 4.35
CA GLN A 221 -7.11 -7.36 5.31
C GLN A 221 -8.34 -6.74 4.61
N GLU A 222 -8.14 -5.90 3.59
CA GLU A 222 -9.20 -5.39 2.72
C GLU A 222 -9.53 -6.33 1.56
N THR A 223 -8.78 -7.41 1.39
CA THR A 223 -9.02 -8.44 0.37
C THR A 223 -9.10 -9.82 1.02
N ASP A 224 -9.99 -10.66 0.51
CA ASP A 224 -10.26 -12.02 1.04
C ASP A 224 -10.16 -13.11 -0.04
N GLY A 225 -9.57 -12.80 -1.19
CA GLY A 225 -9.49 -13.69 -2.35
C GLY A 225 -10.72 -13.64 -3.27
N THR A 226 -11.70 -12.78 -2.98
CA THR A 226 -12.89 -12.54 -3.83
C THR A 226 -13.05 -11.08 -4.26
N VAL A 227 -12.09 -10.22 -3.89
CA VAL A 227 -12.11 -8.79 -4.13
C VAL A 227 -11.41 -8.47 -5.45
N THR A 228 -12.08 -7.73 -6.34
CA THR A 228 -11.50 -7.21 -7.58
C THR A 228 -10.76 -5.88 -7.32
N PRO A 229 -9.91 -5.42 -8.24
CA PRO A 229 -9.32 -4.08 -8.15
C PRO A 229 -10.35 -2.95 -7.98
N ASP A 230 -11.50 -3.07 -8.66
CA ASP A 230 -12.56 -2.07 -8.55
C ASP A 230 -13.23 -2.11 -7.17
N ASP A 231 -13.53 -3.29 -6.65
CA ASP A 231 -14.07 -3.47 -5.30
C ASP A 231 -13.19 -2.80 -4.23
N ALA A 232 -11.88 -2.97 -4.34
CA ALA A 232 -10.87 -2.39 -3.44
C ALA A 232 -10.63 -0.88 -3.64
N GLY A 233 -11.37 -0.22 -4.55
CA GLY A 233 -11.12 1.19 -4.89
C GLY A 233 -9.87 1.42 -5.73
N CYS A 234 -9.21 0.36 -6.22
CA CYS A 234 -7.98 0.40 -7.02
C CYS A 234 -8.24 0.28 -8.54
N GLY A 235 -9.48 0.45 -9.00
CA GLY A 235 -9.85 0.41 -10.42
C GLY A 235 -9.10 1.40 -11.30
N TRP A 236 -8.57 2.48 -10.73
CA TRP A 236 -7.70 3.46 -11.39
C TRP A 236 -6.37 2.87 -11.84
N ALA A 237 -5.87 1.81 -11.18
CA ALA A 237 -4.62 1.14 -11.51
C ALA A 237 -4.75 0.25 -12.76
N VAL A 238 -5.96 -0.15 -13.12
CA VAL A 238 -6.21 -1.04 -14.26
C VAL A 238 -5.98 -0.32 -15.59
N GLY A 239 -5.04 -0.81 -16.37
CA GLY A 239 -4.69 -0.29 -17.67
C GLY A 239 -5.78 -0.56 -18.72
N LYS A 240 -6.77 0.33 -18.83
CA LYS A 240 -7.95 0.16 -19.71
C LYS A 240 -7.60 -0.10 -21.18
N ALA A 241 -6.51 0.50 -21.66
CA ALA A 241 -6.05 0.36 -23.05
C ALA A 241 -5.20 -0.90 -23.32
N LYS A 242 -4.87 -1.68 -22.29
CA LYS A 242 -4.09 -2.92 -22.44
C LYS A 242 -4.90 -3.96 -23.20
N LYS A 243 -4.24 -4.68 -24.11
CA LYS A 243 -4.88 -5.77 -24.87
C LYS A 243 -5.24 -6.93 -23.95
N ASP A 244 -4.28 -7.35 -23.10
CA ASP A 244 -4.45 -8.45 -22.17
C ASP A 244 -3.53 -8.32 -20.95
N PHE A 245 -3.88 -9.00 -19.85
CA PHE A 245 -3.10 -9.22 -18.66
C PHE A 245 -3.78 -10.32 -17.82
N VAL A 246 -3.09 -10.90 -16.87
CA VAL A 246 -3.63 -11.96 -16.00
C VAL A 246 -4.90 -11.46 -15.29
N GLY A 247 -6.02 -12.16 -15.48
CA GLY A 247 -7.32 -11.83 -14.90
C GLY A 247 -8.20 -10.87 -15.72
N LYS A 248 -7.70 -10.26 -16.81
CA LYS A 248 -8.48 -9.27 -17.57
C LYS A 248 -9.82 -9.79 -18.08
N ARG A 249 -9.85 -11.00 -18.61
CA ARG A 249 -11.08 -11.60 -19.15
C ARG A 249 -12.12 -11.80 -18.08
N SER A 250 -11.70 -12.27 -16.92
CA SER A 250 -12.58 -12.47 -15.77
C SER A 250 -13.15 -11.16 -15.24
N LEU A 251 -12.35 -10.09 -15.20
CA LEU A 251 -12.82 -8.76 -14.82
C LEU A 251 -13.95 -8.23 -15.72
N ALA A 252 -14.09 -8.76 -16.95
CA ALA A 252 -15.17 -8.40 -17.87
C ALA A 252 -16.46 -9.20 -17.63
N LEU A 253 -16.47 -10.21 -16.75
CA LEU A 253 -17.66 -10.99 -16.45
C LEU A 253 -18.73 -10.12 -15.76
N PRO A 254 -20.02 -10.26 -16.14
CA PRO A 254 -21.10 -9.48 -15.53
C PRO A 254 -21.16 -9.57 -14.01
N ALA A 255 -20.87 -10.75 -13.45
CA ALA A 255 -20.84 -10.98 -12.00
C ALA A 255 -19.75 -10.14 -11.29
N LEU A 256 -18.60 -9.92 -11.95
CA LEU A 256 -17.52 -9.09 -11.38
C LEU A 256 -17.69 -7.59 -11.64
N GLN A 257 -18.61 -7.22 -12.51
CA GLN A 257 -18.98 -5.82 -12.79
C GLN A 257 -20.28 -5.41 -12.10
N SER A 258 -20.89 -6.28 -11.30
CA SER A 258 -22.14 -5.97 -10.61
C SER A 258 -21.93 -4.81 -9.63
N PRO A 259 -22.79 -3.80 -9.61
CA PRO A 259 -22.74 -2.71 -8.64
C PRO A 259 -23.06 -3.15 -7.21
N GLU A 260 -23.66 -4.33 -7.05
CA GLU A 260 -24.00 -4.92 -5.74
C GLU A 260 -22.82 -5.68 -5.07
N ARG A 261 -21.66 -5.71 -5.70
CA ARG A 261 -20.48 -6.33 -5.11
C ARG A 261 -20.07 -5.61 -3.83
N MET A 262 -19.32 -6.32 -2.97
CA MET A 262 -18.66 -5.71 -1.82
C MET A 262 -17.67 -4.64 -2.30
N GLN A 263 -17.75 -3.45 -1.77
CA GLN A 263 -16.92 -2.30 -2.17
C GLN A 263 -16.34 -1.63 -0.94
N LEU A 264 -15.07 -1.25 -1.04
CA LEU A 264 -14.36 -0.54 0.01
C LEU A 264 -14.98 0.84 0.26
N VAL A 265 -15.28 1.12 1.52
CA VAL A 265 -15.80 2.40 2.01
C VAL A 265 -15.14 2.77 3.34
N GLY A 266 -15.21 4.04 3.70
CA GLY A 266 -14.91 4.52 5.04
C GLY A 266 -16.14 4.44 5.94
N LEU A 267 -15.90 4.23 7.23
CA LEU A 267 -16.92 4.16 8.28
C LEU A 267 -16.56 5.10 9.41
N LEU A 268 -17.53 5.90 9.85
CA LEU A 268 -17.40 6.81 10.99
C LEU A 268 -18.47 6.52 12.01
N THR A 269 -18.08 6.27 13.25
CA THR A 269 -19.00 6.15 14.39
C THR A 269 -19.51 7.52 14.85
N ASP A 270 -20.72 7.59 15.39
CA ASP A 270 -21.24 8.84 15.98
C ASP A 270 -20.43 9.24 17.23
N ALA A 271 -20.03 8.27 18.06
CA ALA A 271 -19.14 8.49 19.20
C ALA A 271 -17.68 8.47 18.74
N PRO A 272 -16.96 9.61 18.75
CA PRO A 272 -15.59 9.66 18.17
C PRO A 272 -14.55 8.75 18.83
N GLN A 273 -14.80 8.29 20.04
CA GLN A 273 -13.91 7.40 20.77
C GLN A 273 -14.21 5.91 20.56
N GLU A 274 -15.34 5.59 19.90
CA GLU A 274 -15.79 4.23 19.68
C GLU A 274 -15.04 3.59 18.51
N VAL A 275 -14.07 2.71 18.80
CA VAL A 275 -13.36 1.90 17.80
C VAL A 275 -14.18 0.64 17.56
N LEU A 276 -14.47 0.34 16.29
CA LEU A 276 -15.19 -0.87 15.90
C LEU A 276 -14.30 -2.11 16.03
N GLU A 277 -14.90 -3.26 16.21
CA GLU A 277 -14.16 -4.52 16.13
C GLU A 277 -13.93 -4.91 14.66
N GLU A 278 -12.72 -5.32 14.31
CA GLU A 278 -12.41 -5.89 13.01
C GLU A 278 -13.19 -7.20 12.82
N GLY A 279 -13.75 -7.39 11.63
CA GLY A 279 -14.65 -8.51 11.33
C GLY A 279 -16.10 -8.28 11.75
N ALA A 280 -16.41 -7.25 12.53
CA ALA A 280 -17.80 -6.95 12.93
C ALA A 280 -18.68 -6.71 11.69
N GLN A 281 -19.89 -7.28 11.72
CA GLN A 281 -20.81 -7.23 10.60
C GLN A 281 -21.63 -5.94 10.60
N LEU A 282 -21.99 -5.49 9.40
CA LEU A 282 -22.86 -4.35 9.23
C LEU A 282 -24.23 -4.79 8.66
N VAL A 283 -25.30 -4.23 9.24
CA VAL A 283 -26.69 -4.51 8.85
C VAL A 283 -27.45 -3.19 8.59
N ALA A 284 -28.51 -3.27 7.79
CA ALA A 284 -29.35 -2.10 7.54
C ALA A 284 -30.33 -1.83 8.68
N ASP A 285 -30.89 -2.86 9.27
CA ASP A 285 -31.85 -2.77 10.38
C ASP A 285 -31.38 -3.67 11.55
N PRO A 286 -30.99 -3.08 12.69
CA PRO A 286 -30.53 -3.85 13.85
C PRO A 286 -31.68 -4.54 14.62
N LYS A 287 -32.95 -4.32 14.22
CA LYS A 287 -34.13 -4.98 14.78
C LYS A 287 -34.57 -6.21 13.99
N GLU A 288 -33.91 -6.49 12.86
CA GLU A 288 -34.19 -7.67 12.06
C GLU A 288 -33.97 -8.96 12.88
N ALA A 289 -34.78 -9.98 12.61
CA ALA A 289 -34.66 -11.27 13.30
C ALA A 289 -33.30 -11.92 12.98
N ILE A 290 -32.72 -12.63 13.95
CA ILE A 290 -31.50 -13.39 13.78
C ILE A 290 -31.78 -14.68 12.99
N PRO A 291 -30.98 -14.99 11.94
CA PRO A 291 -29.77 -14.28 11.49
C PRO A 291 -30.12 -13.00 10.69
N MET A 292 -29.55 -11.87 11.12
CA MET A 292 -29.70 -10.60 10.42
C MET A 292 -29.07 -10.62 9.03
N ARG A 293 -29.64 -9.92 8.06
CA ARG A 293 -29.07 -9.80 6.72
C ARG A 293 -27.81 -8.93 6.74
N LYS A 294 -26.65 -9.56 6.61
CA LYS A 294 -25.37 -8.90 6.49
C LYS A 294 -25.28 -8.10 5.19
N LEU A 295 -24.89 -6.83 5.27
CA LEU A 295 -24.53 -5.98 4.14
C LEU A 295 -23.02 -5.86 3.92
N GLY A 296 -22.24 -6.15 4.94
CA GLY A 296 -20.79 -6.07 4.87
C GLY A 296 -20.14 -6.31 6.22
N TYR A 297 -18.85 -5.97 6.31
CA TYR A 297 -18.05 -6.14 7.51
C TYR A 297 -16.95 -5.10 7.61
N VAL A 298 -16.47 -4.85 8.82
CA VAL A 298 -15.32 -3.98 9.14
C VAL A 298 -14.04 -4.72 8.80
N THR A 299 -13.16 -4.13 7.99
CA THR A 299 -11.86 -4.70 7.64
C THR A 299 -10.74 -4.16 8.51
N SER A 300 -10.80 -2.87 8.84
CA SER A 300 -9.79 -2.16 9.65
C SER A 300 -10.49 -1.13 10.52
N SER A 301 -10.06 -0.99 11.78
CA SER A 301 -10.63 0.04 12.66
C SER A 301 -9.61 0.50 13.69
N TYR A 302 -9.42 1.82 13.79
CA TYR A 302 -8.40 2.42 14.64
C TYR A 302 -8.87 3.76 15.21
N PHE A 303 -8.27 4.16 16.34
CA PHE A 303 -8.33 5.54 16.78
C PHE A 303 -7.24 6.36 16.09
N SER A 304 -7.62 7.31 15.26
CA SER A 304 -6.69 8.24 14.63
C SER A 304 -6.35 9.39 15.57
N ALA A 305 -5.10 9.45 16.00
CA ALA A 305 -4.59 10.59 16.80
C ALA A 305 -4.53 11.88 15.96
N THR A 306 -4.34 11.75 14.65
CA THR A 306 -4.31 12.86 13.68
C THR A 306 -5.67 13.56 13.60
N LEU A 307 -6.75 12.77 13.58
CA LEU A 307 -8.13 13.27 13.41
C LEU A 307 -8.86 13.43 14.74
N GLY A 308 -8.29 12.93 15.85
CA GLY A 308 -8.91 12.96 17.17
C GLY A 308 -10.16 12.08 17.30
N ARG A 309 -10.30 11.08 16.44
CA ARG A 309 -11.48 10.20 16.41
C ARG A 309 -11.17 8.81 15.84
N SER A 310 -12.09 7.88 16.09
CA SER A 310 -12.13 6.58 15.43
C SER A 310 -12.44 6.73 13.93
N ILE A 311 -11.74 5.91 13.14
CA ILE A 311 -11.94 5.68 11.70
C ILE A 311 -11.99 4.18 11.46
N ALA A 312 -12.74 3.75 10.44
CA ALA A 312 -12.70 2.36 10.02
C ALA A 312 -12.86 2.23 8.50
N LEU A 313 -12.32 1.17 7.95
CA LEU A 313 -12.55 0.71 6.59
C LEU A 313 -13.49 -0.50 6.63
N GLY A 314 -14.29 -0.68 5.60
CA GLY A 314 -15.17 -1.83 5.50
C GLY A 314 -15.52 -2.18 4.07
N MET A 315 -15.83 -3.45 3.85
CA MET A 315 -16.33 -3.97 2.59
C MET A 315 -17.84 -4.10 2.66
N ILE A 316 -18.57 -3.30 1.84
CA ILE A 316 -20.03 -3.18 1.90
C ILE A 316 -20.64 -3.46 0.53
N SER A 317 -21.71 -4.26 0.49
CA SER A 317 -22.49 -4.54 -0.71
C SER A 317 -23.08 -3.24 -1.30
N GLY A 318 -22.69 -2.91 -2.54
CA GLY A 318 -23.03 -1.64 -3.19
C GLY A 318 -22.55 -0.41 -2.42
N GLY A 319 -21.43 -0.52 -1.70
CA GLY A 319 -20.99 0.44 -0.68
C GLY A 319 -20.84 1.87 -1.19
N ARG A 320 -20.30 2.07 -2.38
CA ARG A 320 -20.11 3.41 -2.95
C ARG A 320 -21.43 4.14 -3.22
N ALA A 321 -22.46 3.41 -3.62
CA ALA A 321 -23.81 3.98 -3.83
C ALA A 321 -24.52 4.29 -2.50
N ARG A 322 -24.03 3.74 -1.38
CA ARG A 322 -24.57 3.94 -0.04
C ARG A 322 -23.90 5.05 0.75
N LYS A 323 -22.98 5.79 0.16
CA LYS A 323 -22.29 6.91 0.81
C LYS A 323 -23.31 7.88 1.43
N GLY A 324 -23.08 8.24 2.69
CA GLY A 324 -23.98 9.08 3.50
C GLY A 324 -25.08 8.32 4.24
N GLN A 325 -25.32 7.04 3.95
CA GLN A 325 -26.24 6.20 4.73
C GLN A 325 -25.65 5.86 6.09
N THR A 326 -26.53 5.62 7.05
CA THR A 326 -26.19 5.02 8.34
C THR A 326 -26.50 3.52 8.28
N LEU A 327 -25.54 2.71 8.62
CA LEU A 327 -25.68 1.28 8.91
C LEU A 327 -25.41 1.02 10.39
N TYR A 328 -25.59 -0.19 10.82
CA TYR A 328 -25.47 -0.57 12.22
C TYR A 328 -24.55 -1.75 12.40
N VAL A 329 -23.71 -1.70 13.44
CA VAL A 329 -22.89 -2.80 13.92
C VAL A 329 -23.54 -3.35 15.18
N PRO A 330 -24.28 -4.50 15.10
CA PRO A 330 -24.86 -5.13 16.27
C PRO A 330 -23.77 -5.88 17.06
N MET A 331 -23.61 -5.50 18.33
CA MET A 331 -22.76 -6.16 19.31
C MET A 331 -23.65 -6.88 20.34
N GLU A 332 -23.09 -7.68 21.23
CA GLU A 332 -23.87 -8.43 22.23
C GLU A 332 -24.69 -7.52 23.16
N ASP A 333 -24.12 -6.40 23.57
CA ASP A 333 -24.65 -5.48 24.59
C ASP A 333 -25.18 -4.16 24.01
N ARG A 334 -24.86 -3.86 22.77
CA ARG A 334 -25.19 -2.57 22.13
C ARG A 334 -25.25 -2.64 20.61
N VAL A 335 -25.81 -1.61 20.02
CA VAL A 335 -25.81 -1.37 18.57
C VAL A 335 -25.06 -0.08 18.30
N ILE A 336 -24.05 -0.14 17.42
CA ILE A 336 -23.22 1.02 17.08
C ILE A 336 -23.67 1.54 15.70
N PRO A 337 -24.22 2.77 15.62
CA PRO A 337 -24.51 3.39 14.33
C PRO A 337 -23.21 3.86 13.67
N VAL A 338 -23.09 3.63 12.37
CA VAL A 338 -21.93 4.03 11.57
C VAL A 338 -22.38 4.70 10.28
N LYS A 339 -21.76 5.82 9.95
CA LYS A 339 -22.00 6.54 8.70
C LYS A 339 -20.99 6.10 7.65
N LEU A 340 -21.49 5.78 6.45
CA LEU A 340 -20.65 5.45 5.30
C LEU A 340 -20.10 6.73 4.67
N VAL A 341 -18.78 6.76 4.48
CA VAL A 341 -18.05 7.90 3.91
C VAL A 341 -17.04 7.41 2.87
N ASP A 342 -16.29 8.32 2.26
CA ASP A 342 -15.12 7.95 1.45
C ASP A 342 -14.06 7.28 2.31
N PRO A 343 -13.28 6.32 1.76
CA PRO A 343 -12.27 5.62 2.53
C PRO A 343 -11.03 6.46 2.86
N VAL A 344 -10.91 7.67 2.31
CA VAL A 344 -9.80 8.60 2.59
C VAL A 344 -10.23 9.60 3.64
N PHE A 345 -9.62 9.55 4.82
CA PHE A 345 -9.99 10.41 5.96
C PHE A 345 -9.04 11.59 6.15
N TYR A 346 -7.81 11.49 5.64
CA TYR A 346 -6.76 12.48 5.83
C TYR A 346 -6.09 12.85 4.51
N ASP A 347 -5.92 14.17 4.27
CA ASP A 347 -5.22 14.72 3.10
C ASP A 347 -5.65 14.05 1.79
N ALA A 348 -6.92 14.15 1.45
CA ALA A 348 -7.51 13.48 0.27
C ALA A 348 -6.84 13.91 -1.05
N GLU A 349 -6.36 15.15 -1.12
CA GLU A 349 -5.65 15.70 -2.29
C GLU A 349 -4.19 15.22 -2.41
N GLY A 350 -3.64 14.57 -1.37
CA GLY A 350 -2.26 14.08 -1.38
C GLY A 350 -1.20 15.19 -1.38
N VAL A 351 -1.51 16.37 -0.85
CA VAL A 351 -0.59 17.52 -0.82
C VAL A 351 0.69 17.18 -0.05
N ARG A 352 0.54 16.47 1.06
CA ARG A 352 1.65 16.09 1.95
C ARG A 352 2.62 15.06 1.36
N LEU A 353 2.27 14.44 0.25
CA LEU A 353 3.19 13.57 -0.51
C LEU A 353 4.26 14.34 -1.27
N ASN A 354 4.04 15.61 -1.56
CA ASN A 354 4.84 16.39 -2.49
C ASN A 354 5.75 17.42 -1.82
N ASP A 355 5.62 17.62 -0.52
CA ASP A 355 6.42 18.61 0.23
C ASP A 355 7.86 18.17 0.50
#